data_4bf042c728a34bbe94165465ec60a0d9
#
_entry.id   4bf042c728a34bbe94165465ec60a0d9
#
_cell.length_a   1.000
_cell.length_b   1.000
_cell.length_c   1.000
_cell.angle_alpha   90.00
_cell.angle_beta   90.00
_cell.angle_gamma   90.00
#
_symmetry.space_group_name_H-M   'P 1'
#
loop_
_entity.id
_entity.type
_entity.pdbx_description
1 polymer ?
#
loop_
_entity_poly.entity_id
_entity_poly.type
_entity_poly.pdbx_seq_one_letter_code
_entity_poly.pdbx_strand_id
1 'polypeptide(L)'
;MNEKKKVSILVGICSGQGLEERRNAVRDSWLRHPQEGVECLFFIGGEAAEEEWGDTVGLDAPDTYNGLPAKVLAFFRYGLEHYDFDWIFKCDDDTYLDLSRLPELADSRYGLIGDALLGERKAPSGGAGYFLSRAVVE
;
A
#
# COMPACT_ATOMS: atom_id res chain seq x y z
N MET A 1 17.28 18.57 -5.67
CA MET A 1 17.49 17.28 -4.99
C MET A 1 16.36 17.02 -4.02
N ASN A 2 15.64 15.93 -4.23
CA ASN A 2 14.46 15.66 -3.43
C ASN A 2 14.81 14.80 -2.24
N GLU A 3 14.56 15.32 -1.05
CA GLU A 3 14.67 14.51 0.15
C GLU A 3 13.49 13.56 0.22
N LYS A 4 13.78 12.30 0.52
CA LYS A 4 12.74 11.31 0.72
C LYS A 4 12.17 11.45 2.12
N LYS A 5 10.85 11.33 2.22
CA LYS A 5 10.19 11.34 3.51
C LYS A 5 10.47 10.03 4.24
N LYS A 6 10.97 10.13 5.48
CA LYS A 6 11.28 8.96 6.28
C LYS A 6 10.04 8.45 7.00
N VAL A 7 9.73 7.17 6.80
CA VAL A 7 8.63 6.49 7.48
C VAL A 7 9.08 5.07 7.82
N SER A 8 8.50 4.47 8.84
CA SER A 8 8.79 3.07 9.15
C SER A 8 8.07 2.15 8.19
N ILE A 9 6.79 2.42 7.97
CA ILE A 9 5.94 1.59 7.10
C ILE A 9 5.20 2.50 6.12
N LEU A 10 5.36 2.22 4.84
CA LEU A 10 4.57 2.85 3.79
C LEU A 10 3.45 1.88 3.42
N VAL A 11 2.21 2.29 3.65
CA VAL A 11 1.02 1.48 3.30
C VAL A 11 0.51 1.91 1.95
N GLY A 12 0.49 0.99 1.01
CA GLY A 12 -0.11 1.20 -0.30
C GLY A 12 -1.45 0.49 -0.39
N ILE A 13 -2.50 1.25 -0.61
CA ILE A 13 -3.87 0.74 -0.71
C ILE A 13 -4.26 0.75 -2.18
N CYS A 14 -4.35 -0.44 -2.77
CA CYS A 14 -4.69 -0.58 -4.18
C CYS A 14 -6.17 -0.20 -4.39
N SER A 15 -6.40 0.78 -5.23
CA SER A 15 -7.74 1.25 -5.57
C SER A 15 -7.84 1.38 -7.10
N GLY A 16 -8.76 2.18 -7.60
CA GLY A 16 -8.95 2.36 -9.03
C GLY A 16 -9.76 3.59 -9.36
N GLN A 17 -9.73 3.95 -10.63
CA GLN A 17 -10.58 5.00 -11.16
C GLN A 17 -12.05 4.62 -10.91
N GLY A 18 -12.84 5.57 -10.46
CA GLY A 18 -14.25 5.32 -10.18
C GLY A 18 -14.54 4.61 -8.85
N LEU A 19 -13.52 4.30 -8.05
CA LEU A 19 -13.70 3.64 -6.76
C LEU A 19 -13.58 4.61 -5.59
N GLU A 20 -13.93 5.86 -5.80
CA GLU A 20 -13.83 6.90 -4.76
C GLU A 20 -14.65 6.56 -3.51
N GLU A 21 -15.79 5.91 -3.68
CA GLU A 21 -16.61 5.52 -2.53
C GLU A 21 -15.88 4.52 -1.62
N ARG A 22 -15.11 3.59 -2.19
CA ARG A 22 -14.29 2.67 -1.41
C ARG A 22 -13.19 3.41 -0.67
N ARG A 23 -12.53 4.35 -1.34
CA ARG A 23 -11.51 5.18 -0.69
C ARG A 23 -12.11 5.99 0.46
N ASN A 24 -13.28 6.57 0.26
CA ASN A 24 -13.95 7.32 1.31
C ASN A 24 -14.33 6.42 2.49
N ALA A 25 -14.76 5.19 2.23
CA ALA A 25 -15.05 4.24 3.30
C ALA A 25 -13.81 3.94 4.16
N VAL A 26 -12.64 3.81 3.53
CA VAL A 26 -11.37 3.63 4.23
C VAL A 26 -11.01 4.88 5.04
N ARG A 27 -11.14 6.06 4.43
CA ARG A 27 -10.89 7.33 5.10
C ARG A 27 -11.78 7.54 6.33
N ASP A 28 -13.04 7.11 6.23
CA ASP A 28 -14.02 7.26 7.30
C ASP A 28 -13.92 6.16 8.37
N SER A 29 -13.14 5.13 8.13
CA SER A 29 -12.99 4.02 9.07
C SER A 29 -11.57 3.99 9.65
N TRP A 30 -10.72 3.10 9.18
CA TRP A 30 -9.44 2.86 9.83
C TRP A 30 -8.38 3.94 9.57
N LEU A 31 -8.49 4.76 8.51
CA LEU A 31 -7.58 5.89 8.32
C LEU A 31 -7.86 7.05 9.29
N ARG A 32 -8.98 7.03 10.00
CA ARG A 32 -9.25 8.04 11.04
C ARG A 32 -8.36 7.90 12.26
N HIS A 33 -7.66 6.80 12.38
CA HIS A 33 -6.78 6.50 13.51
C HIS A 33 -5.35 6.34 13.00
N PRO A 34 -4.68 7.45 12.63
CA PRO A 34 -3.32 7.36 12.12
C PRO A 34 -2.35 6.84 13.18
N GLN A 35 -1.30 6.21 12.70
CA GLN A 35 -0.24 5.66 13.54
C GLN A 35 1.06 6.37 13.20
N GLU A 36 1.81 6.78 14.21
CA GLU A 36 3.10 7.42 14.01
C GLU A 36 4.07 6.49 13.27
N GLY A 37 4.78 7.03 12.30
CA GLY A 37 5.72 6.26 11.48
C GLY A 37 5.08 5.47 10.36
N VAL A 38 3.76 5.50 10.24
CA VAL A 38 3.02 4.81 9.20
C VAL A 38 2.35 5.83 8.28
N GLU A 39 2.68 5.79 7.01
CA GLU A 39 2.05 6.64 6.00
C GLU A 39 1.21 5.80 5.06
N CYS A 40 0.00 6.24 4.78
CA CYS A 40 -0.94 5.52 3.94
C CYS A 40 -1.25 6.30 2.68
N LEU A 41 -1.15 5.64 1.54
CA LEU A 41 -1.48 6.21 0.23
C LEU A 41 -2.34 5.23 -0.54
N PHE A 42 -3.38 5.76 -1.18
CA PHE A 42 -4.08 5.01 -2.22
C PHE A 42 -3.29 5.10 -3.52
N PHE A 43 -3.28 4.04 -4.31
CA PHE A 43 -2.71 4.11 -5.64
C PHE A 43 -3.68 3.59 -6.69
N ILE A 44 -3.73 4.31 -7.80
CA ILE A 44 -4.62 4.02 -8.92
C ILE A 44 -3.83 4.06 -10.21
N GLY A 45 -4.34 3.43 -11.25
CA GLY A 45 -3.78 3.57 -12.60
C GLY A 45 -4.33 4.82 -13.27
N GLY A 46 -3.45 5.59 -13.92
CA GLY A 46 -3.82 6.85 -14.55
C GLY A 46 -3.69 8.04 -13.61
N GLU A 47 -4.26 9.15 -13.98
CA GLU A 47 -4.14 10.39 -13.22
C GLU A 47 -5.12 10.42 -12.04
N ALA A 48 -4.62 10.87 -10.88
CA ALA A 48 -5.45 11.14 -9.72
C ALA A 48 -6.02 12.55 -9.82
N ALA A 49 -7.28 12.73 -9.39
CA ALA A 49 -7.88 14.03 -9.29
C ALA A 49 -7.19 14.86 -8.21
N GLU A 50 -6.87 16.12 -8.52
CA GLU A 50 -6.16 17.00 -7.59
C GLU A 50 -6.92 17.27 -6.30
N GLU A 51 -8.23 17.29 -6.36
CA GLU A 51 -9.11 17.54 -5.22
C GLU A 51 -9.22 16.33 -4.28
N GLU A 52 -8.67 15.19 -4.64
CA GLU A 52 -8.66 14.04 -3.74
C GLU A 52 -7.61 14.22 -2.65
N TRP A 53 -8.00 14.62 -1.52
CA TRP A 53 -7.35 14.62 -0.19
C TRP A 53 -5.81 14.62 -0.11
N GLY A 54 -5.08 14.59 -1.22
CA GLY A 54 -3.62 14.51 -1.24
C GLY A 54 -3.07 13.14 -0.83
N ASP A 55 -3.90 12.13 -0.72
CA ASP A 55 -3.53 10.77 -0.30
C ASP A 55 -3.62 9.74 -1.42
N THR A 56 -3.89 10.20 -2.65
CA THR A 56 -4.09 9.32 -3.79
C THR A 56 -3.02 9.59 -4.84
N VAL A 57 -2.33 8.53 -5.25
CA VAL A 57 -1.25 8.60 -6.23
C VAL A 57 -1.72 7.99 -7.55
N GLY A 58 -1.62 8.76 -8.62
CA GLY A 58 -1.86 8.26 -9.97
C GLY A 58 -0.56 7.71 -10.56
N LEU A 59 -0.62 6.49 -11.07
CA LEU A 59 0.55 5.80 -11.58
C LEU A 59 0.42 5.54 -13.08
N ASP A 60 1.55 5.54 -13.77
CA ASP A 60 1.59 5.20 -15.19
C ASP A 60 1.51 3.68 -15.35
N ALA A 61 0.31 3.17 -15.21
CA ALA A 61 0.00 1.75 -15.31
C ALA A 61 -1.48 1.57 -15.64
N PRO A 62 -1.85 0.45 -16.28
CA PRO A 62 -3.26 0.18 -16.57
C PRO A 62 -4.07 0.04 -15.28
N ASP A 63 -5.29 0.58 -15.30
CA ASP A 63 -6.20 0.52 -14.15
C ASP A 63 -7.21 -0.62 -14.32
N THR A 64 -6.73 -1.77 -14.75
CA THR A 64 -7.53 -2.96 -15.01
C THR A 64 -7.07 -4.11 -14.13
N TYR A 65 -7.91 -5.12 -13.98
CA TYR A 65 -7.54 -6.32 -13.22
C TYR A 65 -6.25 -6.97 -13.79
N ASN A 66 -6.16 -7.09 -15.11
CA ASN A 66 -4.99 -7.67 -15.76
C ASN A 66 -3.75 -6.79 -15.62
N GLY A 67 -3.93 -5.51 -15.33
CA GLY A 67 -2.84 -4.57 -15.10
C GLY A 67 -2.37 -4.49 -13.66
N LEU A 68 -2.98 -5.25 -12.73
CA LEU A 68 -2.64 -5.20 -11.31
C LEU A 68 -1.15 -5.40 -11.02
N PRO A 69 -0.47 -6.41 -11.61
CA PRO A 69 0.96 -6.57 -11.33
C PRO A 69 1.79 -5.34 -11.72
N ALA A 70 1.48 -4.74 -12.86
CA ALA A 70 2.18 -3.52 -13.31
C ALA A 70 1.88 -2.34 -12.40
N LYS A 71 0.64 -2.20 -11.94
CA LYS A 71 0.23 -1.13 -11.05
C LYS A 71 0.91 -1.25 -9.69
N VAL A 72 0.95 -2.45 -9.12
CA VAL A 72 1.61 -2.70 -7.84
C VAL A 72 3.10 -2.43 -7.95
N LEU A 73 3.75 -2.89 -9.02
CA LEU A 73 5.17 -2.63 -9.23
C LEU A 73 5.44 -1.13 -9.40
N ALA A 74 4.58 -0.41 -10.10
CA ALA A 74 4.70 1.04 -10.26
C ALA A 74 4.60 1.75 -8.90
N PHE A 75 3.73 1.28 -8.00
CA PHE A 75 3.65 1.83 -6.67
C PHE A 75 4.93 1.57 -5.86
N PHE A 76 5.49 0.38 -5.94
CA PHE A 76 6.75 0.08 -5.25
C PHE A 76 7.87 1.01 -5.73
N ARG A 77 7.96 1.25 -7.02
CA ARG A 77 8.93 2.20 -7.58
C ARG A 77 8.69 3.62 -7.08
N TYR A 78 7.42 4.02 -7.03
CA TYR A 78 7.04 5.32 -6.47
C TYR A 78 7.50 5.44 -5.01
N GLY A 79 7.27 4.40 -4.23
CA GLY A 79 7.69 4.37 -2.83
C GLY A 79 9.20 4.52 -2.68
N LEU A 80 9.96 3.81 -3.50
CA LEU A 80 11.42 3.89 -3.47
C LEU A 80 11.94 5.28 -3.86
N GLU A 81 11.23 5.98 -4.75
CA GLU A 81 11.63 7.32 -5.20
C GLU A 81 11.31 8.40 -4.18
N HIS A 82 10.21 8.28 -3.44
CA HIS A 82 9.69 9.36 -2.62
C HIS A 82 9.81 9.14 -1.12
N TYR A 83 10.05 7.91 -0.69
CA TYR A 83 10.07 7.56 0.73
C TYR A 83 11.33 6.77 1.10
N ASP A 84 11.80 7.03 2.32
CA ASP A 84 12.80 6.20 2.98
C ASP A 84 12.05 5.35 4.00
N PHE A 85 11.69 4.12 3.62
CA PHE A 85 10.89 3.24 4.45
C PHE A 85 11.66 1.97 4.82
N ASP A 86 11.29 1.37 5.94
CA ASP A 86 11.80 0.05 6.33
C ASP A 86 10.96 -1.07 5.70
N TRP A 87 9.65 -0.84 5.64
CA TRP A 87 8.69 -1.79 5.12
C TRP A 87 7.67 -1.10 4.24
N ILE A 88 7.22 -1.80 3.22
CA ILE A 88 6.04 -1.42 2.47
C ILE A 88 4.96 -2.47 2.75
N PHE A 89 3.73 -2.02 3.00
CA PHE A 89 2.59 -2.89 3.20
C PHE A 89 1.57 -2.61 2.11
N LYS A 90 1.17 -3.63 1.38
CA LYS A 90 0.19 -3.51 0.30
C LYS A 90 -1.09 -4.22 0.69
N CYS A 91 -2.22 -3.53 0.53
CA CYS A 91 -3.55 -4.14 0.68
C CYS A 91 -4.50 -3.55 -0.37
N ASP A 92 -5.70 -4.07 -0.42
CA ASP A 92 -6.74 -3.56 -1.29
C ASP A 92 -7.67 -2.59 -0.54
N ASP A 93 -8.46 -1.83 -1.29
CA ASP A 93 -9.36 -0.80 -0.74
C ASP A 93 -10.63 -1.35 -0.07
N ASP A 94 -10.79 -2.66 -0.06
CA ASP A 94 -11.87 -3.35 0.66
C ASP A 94 -11.36 -4.10 1.90
N THR A 95 -10.13 -3.83 2.32
CA THR A 95 -9.52 -4.42 3.52
C THR A 95 -9.68 -3.47 4.70
N TYR A 96 -9.93 -3.99 5.87
CA TYR A 96 -9.94 -3.23 7.11
C TYR A 96 -8.65 -3.52 7.89
N LEU A 97 -7.90 -2.46 8.20
CA LEU A 97 -6.64 -2.58 8.95
C LEU A 97 -6.73 -1.88 10.29
N ASP A 98 -6.04 -2.45 11.27
CA ASP A 98 -5.71 -1.74 12.50
C ASP A 98 -4.25 -1.29 12.37
N LEU A 99 -4.04 -0.01 12.05
CA LEU A 99 -2.71 0.54 11.82
C LEU A 99 -1.80 0.41 13.03
N SER A 100 -2.37 0.43 14.24
CA SER A 100 -1.57 0.33 15.45
C SER A 100 -0.88 -1.03 15.59
N ARG A 101 -1.36 -2.04 14.89
CA ARG A 101 -0.80 -3.39 14.95
C ARG A 101 0.26 -3.65 13.89
N LEU A 102 0.35 -2.81 12.87
CA LEU A 102 1.32 -3.03 11.79
C LEU A 102 2.76 -3.06 12.29
N PRO A 103 3.21 -2.14 13.16
CA PRO A 103 4.57 -2.19 13.65
C PRO A 103 4.91 -3.49 14.40
N GLU A 104 3.95 -4.08 15.09
CA GLU A 104 4.15 -5.33 15.81
C GLU A 104 4.35 -6.51 14.87
N LEU A 105 3.74 -6.46 13.69
CA LEU A 105 3.78 -7.54 12.72
C LEU A 105 5.00 -7.49 11.83
N ALA A 106 5.65 -6.35 11.71
CA ALA A 106 6.85 -6.18 10.89
C ALA A 106 8.05 -6.78 11.61
N ASP A 107 8.53 -7.90 11.12
CA ASP A 107 9.63 -8.65 11.74
C ASP A 107 10.83 -8.65 10.80
N SER A 108 11.93 -8.07 11.25
CA SER A 108 13.16 -7.89 10.45
C SER A 108 13.83 -9.20 10.02
N ARG A 109 13.42 -10.32 10.59
CA ARG A 109 13.94 -11.64 10.19
C ARG A 109 13.40 -12.08 8.83
N TYR A 110 12.31 -11.46 8.36
CA TYR A 110 11.64 -11.87 7.14
C TYR A 110 11.63 -10.74 6.13
N GLY A 111 11.75 -11.07 4.85
CA GLY A 111 11.59 -10.11 3.76
C GLY A 111 10.17 -9.98 3.27
N LEU A 112 9.36 -11.03 3.48
CA LEU A 112 7.97 -11.09 3.06
C LEU A 112 7.14 -11.64 4.23
N ILE A 113 6.16 -10.89 4.68
CA ILE A 113 5.26 -11.27 5.77
C ILE A 113 3.83 -11.08 5.29
N GLY A 114 3.02 -12.09 5.42
CA GLY A 114 1.63 -12.00 5.03
C GLY A 114 0.81 -13.16 5.51
N ASP A 115 -0.48 -13.09 5.22
CA ASP A 115 -1.42 -14.15 5.55
C ASP A 115 -1.49 -15.11 4.38
N ALA A 116 -1.25 -16.39 4.63
CA ALA A 116 -1.35 -17.43 3.61
C ALA A 116 -2.74 -18.06 3.66
N LEU A 117 -3.37 -18.19 2.50
CA LEU A 117 -4.63 -18.90 2.41
C LEU A 117 -4.42 -20.38 2.69
N LEU A 118 -5.43 -20.99 3.28
CA LEU A 118 -5.42 -22.43 3.55
C LEU A 118 -5.39 -23.19 2.22
N GLY A 119 -4.73 -24.36 2.25
CA GLY A 119 -4.65 -25.23 1.10
C GLY A 119 -3.34 -25.12 0.36
N GLU A 120 -3.38 -25.09 -0.96
CA GLU A 120 -2.20 -25.18 -1.81
C GLU A 120 -1.45 -23.87 -2.01
N ARG A 121 -2.07 -22.74 -1.67
CA ARG A 121 -1.47 -21.45 -1.89
C ARG A 121 -0.38 -21.19 -0.85
N LYS A 122 0.84 -20.95 -1.33
CA LYS A 122 2.01 -20.66 -0.47
C LYS A 122 2.37 -19.20 -0.44
N ALA A 123 1.77 -18.37 -1.28
CA ALA A 123 1.99 -16.93 -1.29
C ALA A 123 0.92 -16.21 -0.48
N PRO A 124 1.23 -15.07 0.16
CA PRO A 124 0.23 -14.28 0.88
C PRO A 124 -0.86 -13.78 -0.06
N SER A 125 -2.05 -13.55 0.50
CA SER A 125 -3.13 -12.91 -0.22
C SER A 125 -2.79 -11.44 -0.48
N GLY A 126 -2.85 -11.02 -1.74
CA GLY A 126 -2.61 -9.62 -2.08
C GLY A 126 -3.67 -8.69 -1.54
N GLY A 127 -4.93 -9.14 -1.47
CA GLY A 127 -6.04 -8.35 -0.98
C GLY A 127 -5.99 -8.14 0.52
N ALA A 128 -5.73 -9.20 1.28
CA ALA A 128 -5.64 -9.13 2.73
C ALA A 128 -4.44 -8.32 3.21
N GLY A 129 -3.39 -8.28 2.43
CA GLY A 129 -2.22 -7.49 2.71
C GLY A 129 -0.96 -8.30 2.97
N TYR A 130 0.16 -7.69 2.66
CA TYR A 130 1.46 -8.28 2.95
C TYR A 130 2.50 -7.19 3.12
N PHE A 131 3.56 -7.53 3.89
CA PHE A 131 4.73 -6.68 4.05
C PHE A 131 5.85 -7.14 3.14
N LEU A 132 6.57 -6.20 2.57
CA LEU A 132 7.87 -6.44 1.95
C LEU A 132 8.90 -5.52 2.61
N SER A 133 10.06 -6.08 2.98
CA SER A 133 11.14 -5.25 3.48
C SER A 133 11.73 -4.43 2.33
N ARG A 134 12.41 -3.32 2.67
CA ARG A 134 13.04 -2.49 1.66
C ARG A 134 14.00 -3.28 0.79
N ALA A 135 14.77 -4.17 1.39
CA ALA A 135 15.73 -4.98 0.65
C ALA A 135 15.07 -5.85 -0.43
N VAL A 136 13.86 -6.33 -0.17
CA VAL A 136 13.12 -7.15 -1.14
C VAL A 136 12.55 -6.28 -2.26
N VAL A 137 12.12 -5.06 -1.94
CA VAL A 137 11.52 -4.15 -2.92
C VAL A 137 12.57 -3.58 -3.89
N GLU A 138 13.79 -3.35 -3.40
CA GLU A 138 14.89 -2.82 -4.21
C GLU A 138 15.30 -3.72 -5.37
#